data_d6522fa5edf1bfc55455f6b94465e20a
#
_entry.id   d6522fa5edf1bfc55455f6b94465e20a
#
_cell.length_a   1.000
_cell.length_b   1.000
_cell.length_c   1.000
_cell.angle_alpha   90.00
_cell.angle_beta   90.00
_cell.angle_gamma   90.00
#
_symmetry.space_group_name_H-M   'P 1'
#
loop_
_entity.id
_entity.type
_entity.pdbx_description
1 polymer ?
#
loop_
_entity_poly.entity_id
_entity_poly.type
_entity_poly.pdbx_seq_one_letter_code
_entity_poly.pdbx_strand_id
1 'polypeptide(L)'
;MKDNGFLKNEQTENILELKLDEINFNLEPINGITLENIDIKKDLYKHHELLWKGFNHEGQAPLDEDTINKQKLMLSAPHLNPLLHVVAKNKCNEYVAYCGVWFNDKTDYVYVEPVCTIPEYRNKGIARMVLMEALKRAYDLGGIKSYVISDSNFYKSIGFKQHSHYTFYWHNR
;
A
#
# COMPACT_ATOMS: atom_id res chain seq x y z
N MET A 1 -30.54 0.48 -12.26
CA MET A 1 -29.57 -0.64 -12.25
C MET A 1 -30.23 -2.01 -12.14
N LYS A 2 -31.26 -2.18 -11.31
CA LYS A 2 -31.98 -3.49 -11.21
C LYS A 2 -32.56 -3.98 -12.54
N ASP A 3 -33.00 -3.08 -13.40
CA ASP A 3 -33.61 -3.40 -14.70
C ASP A 3 -32.61 -3.91 -15.76
N ASN A 4 -31.29 -3.84 -15.47
CA ASN A 4 -30.22 -4.24 -16.38
C ASN A 4 -29.51 -5.53 -15.93
N GLY A 5 -30.12 -6.34 -15.05
CA GLY A 5 -29.57 -7.61 -14.60
C GLY A 5 -28.45 -7.50 -13.54
N PHE A 6 -28.19 -6.31 -12.98
CA PHE A 6 -27.25 -6.13 -11.90
C PHE A 6 -27.89 -6.39 -10.54
N LEU A 7 -27.28 -7.28 -9.76
CA LEU A 7 -27.67 -7.57 -8.39
C LEU A 7 -26.72 -6.83 -7.42
N LYS A 8 -27.31 -6.08 -6.48
CA LYS A 8 -26.56 -5.42 -5.42
C LYS A 8 -25.96 -6.47 -4.49
N ASN A 9 -24.63 -6.38 -4.25
CA ASN A 9 -23.99 -7.11 -3.17
C ASN A 9 -24.23 -6.36 -1.84
N GLU A 10 -24.31 -7.10 -0.73
CA GLU A 10 -24.34 -6.51 0.61
C GLU A 10 -22.98 -5.94 1.02
N GLN A 11 -21.92 -6.38 0.35
CA GLN A 11 -20.56 -5.90 0.61
C GLN A 11 -20.41 -4.45 0.18
N THR A 12 -19.91 -3.63 1.10
CA THR A 12 -19.50 -2.25 0.87
C THR A 12 -18.07 -2.07 1.33
N GLU A 13 -17.33 -1.19 0.69
CA GLU A 13 -15.99 -0.82 1.12
C GLU A 13 -15.90 0.70 1.33
N ASN A 14 -15.24 1.10 2.40
CA ASN A 14 -15.05 2.51 2.73
C ASN A 14 -13.79 3.05 2.07
N ILE A 15 -13.91 4.27 1.54
CA ILE A 15 -12.79 5.06 1.06
C ILE A 15 -12.49 6.09 2.15
N LEU A 16 -11.26 6.06 2.64
CA LEU A 16 -10.75 7.04 3.59
C LEU A 16 -9.86 8.04 2.88
N GLU A 17 -9.92 9.30 3.30
CA GLU A 17 -9.12 10.41 2.78
C GLU A 17 -8.21 10.99 3.86
N LEU A 18 -7.00 11.37 3.46
CA LEU A 18 -6.06 12.15 4.25
C LEU A 18 -5.58 13.34 3.43
N LYS A 19 -5.70 14.55 3.96
CA LYS A 19 -5.11 15.74 3.35
C LYS A 19 -3.63 15.83 3.72
N LEU A 20 -2.77 15.85 2.71
CA LEU A 20 -1.33 15.76 2.90
C LEU A 20 -0.70 17.08 3.36
N ASP A 21 -1.31 18.21 3.00
CA ASP A 21 -0.91 19.54 3.43
C ASP A 21 -1.19 19.83 4.93
N GLU A 22 -2.05 19.03 5.56
CA GLU A 22 -2.37 19.14 6.99
C GLU A 22 -1.49 18.21 7.86
N ILE A 23 -0.56 17.44 7.26
CA ILE A 23 0.19 16.38 7.95
C ILE A 23 1.61 16.83 8.31
N ASN A 24 2.01 16.52 9.54
CA ASN A 24 3.41 16.55 9.93
C ASN A 24 4.06 15.19 9.59
N PHE A 25 4.93 15.20 8.58
CA PHE A 25 5.66 14.02 8.12
C PHE A 25 6.88 13.66 8.97
N ASN A 26 7.21 14.46 9.97
CA ASN A 26 8.35 14.17 10.84
C ASN A 26 8.02 12.97 11.74
N LEU A 27 8.78 11.92 11.58
CA LEU A 27 8.70 10.71 12.41
C LEU A 27 10.04 10.45 13.06
N GLU A 28 10.00 10.04 14.32
CA GLU A 28 11.19 9.56 15.00
C GLU A 28 11.69 8.26 14.38
N PRO A 29 12.99 8.14 14.11
CA PRO A 29 13.58 6.92 13.61
C PRO A 29 13.35 5.74 14.56
N ILE A 30 13.02 4.58 14.01
CA ILE A 30 12.92 3.34 14.78
C ILE A 30 14.30 2.66 14.79
N ASN A 31 14.85 2.43 15.99
CA ASN A 31 16.16 1.81 16.11
C ASN A 31 16.23 0.46 15.40
N GLY A 32 17.21 0.32 14.52
CA GLY A 32 17.43 -0.92 13.76
C GLY A 32 16.52 -1.10 12.54
N ILE A 33 15.80 -0.05 12.16
CA ILE A 33 15.00 0.00 10.93
C ILE A 33 15.56 1.10 10.03
N THR A 34 15.75 0.77 8.76
CA THR A 34 16.09 1.73 7.69
C THR A 34 15.03 1.71 6.61
N LEU A 35 14.79 2.86 5.97
CA LEU A 35 13.87 2.97 4.85
C LEU A 35 14.65 3.10 3.55
N GLU A 36 14.23 2.36 2.54
CA GLU A 36 14.81 2.40 1.20
C GLU A 36 13.72 2.31 0.13
N ASN A 37 14.10 2.66 -1.09
CA ASN A 37 13.28 2.35 -2.26
C ASN A 37 13.44 0.88 -2.61
N ILE A 38 12.36 0.26 -3.07
CA ILE A 38 12.49 -1.08 -3.63
C ILE A 38 13.20 -1.02 -4.98
N ASP A 39 14.21 -1.85 -5.19
CA ASP A 39 14.75 -2.13 -6.52
C ASP A 39 13.95 -3.28 -7.13
N ILE A 40 12.90 -2.94 -7.88
CA ILE A 40 11.95 -3.90 -8.45
C ILE A 40 12.65 -4.98 -9.28
N LYS A 41 13.75 -4.64 -9.96
CA LYS A 41 14.47 -5.58 -10.82
C LYS A 41 15.28 -6.60 -10.02
N LYS A 42 15.90 -6.15 -8.91
CA LYS A 42 16.77 -6.99 -8.08
C LYS A 42 16.01 -7.69 -6.97
N ASP A 43 15.00 -7.02 -6.42
CA ASP A 43 14.38 -7.43 -5.16
C ASP A 43 12.99 -8.05 -5.33
N LEU A 44 12.62 -8.40 -6.58
CA LEU A 44 11.29 -8.96 -6.89
C LEU A 44 10.90 -10.12 -5.97
N TYR A 45 11.80 -11.08 -5.76
CA TYR A 45 11.54 -12.24 -4.90
C TYR A 45 11.39 -11.84 -3.43
N LYS A 46 12.26 -10.97 -2.92
CA LYS A 46 12.15 -10.45 -1.55
C LYS A 46 10.85 -9.66 -1.34
N HIS A 47 10.46 -8.87 -2.34
CA HIS A 47 9.19 -8.15 -2.30
C HIS A 47 8.00 -9.11 -2.29
N HIS A 48 8.01 -10.12 -3.13
CA HIS A 48 6.95 -11.12 -3.15
C HIS A 48 6.85 -11.88 -1.81
N GLU A 49 7.95 -12.33 -1.23
CA GLU A 49 7.99 -12.96 0.09
C GLU A 49 7.48 -12.02 1.20
N LEU A 50 7.85 -10.74 1.14
CA LEU A 50 7.37 -9.73 2.08
C LEU A 50 5.85 -9.58 2.01
N LEU A 51 5.27 -9.46 0.81
CA LEU A 51 3.82 -9.39 0.62
C LEU A 51 3.13 -10.65 1.12
N TRP A 52 3.67 -11.83 0.78
CA TRP A 52 3.14 -13.12 1.21
C TRP A 52 3.01 -13.21 2.73
N LYS A 53 4.10 -12.97 3.45
CA LYS A 53 4.12 -12.96 4.92
C LYS A 53 3.29 -11.81 5.50
N GLY A 54 3.40 -10.63 4.92
CA GLY A 54 2.72 -9.41 5.38
C GLY A 54 1.20 -9.48 5.30
N PHE A 55 0.67 -10.25 4.35
CA PHE A 55 -0.78 -10.52 4.21
C PHE A 55 -1.23 -11.84 4.84
N ASN A 56 -0.39 -12.46 5.68
CA ASN A 56 -0.69 -13.68 6.44
C ASN A 56 -1.02 -14.89 5.57
N HIS A 57 -0.42 -15.01 4.40
CA HIS A 57 -0.52 -16.25 3.65
C HIS A 57 0.27 -17.36 4.36
N GLU A 58 -0.27 -18.57 4.34
CA GLU A 58 0.36 -19.72 4.95
C GLU A 58 1.51 -20.29 4.09
N GLY A 59 2.49 -20.89 4.74
CA GLY A 59 3.61 -21.56 4.08
C GLY A 59 4.60 -20.60 3.42
N GLN A 60 5.37 -21.15 2.49
CA GLN A 60 6.36 -20.39 1.72
C GLN A 60 5.70 -19.71 0.53
N ALA A 61 6.19 -18.51 0.20
CA ALA A 61 5.74 -17.81 -1.00
C ALA A 61 6.01 -18.66 -2.25
N PRO A 62 5.01 -18.88 -3.12
CA PRO A 62 5.21 -19.62 -4.36
C PRO A 62 6.14 -18.85 -5.30
N LEU A 63 7.15 -19.53 -5.83
CA LEU A 63 8.17 -18.95 -6.70
C LEU A 63 8.13 -19.55 -8.10
N ASP A 64 6.99 -20.17 -8.48
CA ASP A 64 6.77 -20.66 -9.82
C ASP A 64 6.75 -19.52 -10.86
N GLU A 65 7.02 -19.86 -12.11
CA GLU A 65 7.18 -18.89 -13.19
C GLU A 65 5.91 -18.03 -13.41
N ASP A 66 4.72 -18.62 -13.30
CA ASP A 66 3.45 -17.91 -13.49
C ASP A 66 3.25 -16.87 -12.40
N THR A 67 3.48 -17.23 -11.14
CA THR A 67 3.39 -16.32 -9.99
C THR A 67 4.39 -15.15 -10.12
N ILE A 68 5.63 -15.45 -10.45
CA ILE A 68 6.66 -14.42 -10.60
C ILE A 68 6.38 -13.50 -11.79
N ASN A 69 5.86 -14.03 -12.90
CA ASN A 69 5.47 -13.21 -14.04
C ASN A 69 4.29 -12.29 -13.70
N LYS A 70 3.31 -12.74 -12.90
CA LYS A 70 2.24 -11.88 -12.38
C LYS A 70 2.79 -10.74 -11.51
N GLN A 71 3.75 -11.02 -10.64
CA GLN A 71 4.42 -9.98 -9.84
C GLN A 71 5.18 -8.96 -10.72
N LYS A 72 5.90 -9.43 -11.73
CA LYS A 72 6.55 -8.54 -12.71
C LYS A 72 5.56 -7.66 -13.43
N LEU A 73 4.43 -8.23 -13.87
CA LEU A 73 3.39 -7.49 -14.58
C LEU A 73 2.79 -6.38 -13.70
N MET A 74 2.46 -6.69 -12.45
CA MET A 74 1.95 -5.72 -11.48
C MET A 74 2.93 -4.55 -11.28
N LEU A 75 4.23 -4.84 -11.17
CA LEU A 75 5.27 -3.84 -10.96
C LEU A 75 5.75 -3.16 -12.26
N SER A 76 5.20 -3.52 -13.42
CA SER A 76 5.47 -2.89 -14.71
C SER A 76 4.40 -1.89 -15.16
N ALA A 77 3.45 -1.54 -14.28
CA ALA A 77 2.39 -0.61 -14.59
C ALA A 77 2.94 0.76 -15.05
N PRO A 78 2.36 1.38 -16.10
CA PRO A 78 2.90 2.60 -16.73
C PRO A 78 3.09 3.79 -15.79
N HIS A 79 2.31 3.85 -14.71
CA HIS A 79 2.34 4.93 -13.71
C HIS A 79 3.05 4.54 -12.42
N LEU A 80 3.73 3.40 -12.40
CA LEU A 80 4.52 3.02 -11.24
C LEU A 80 5.76 3.89 -11.15
N ASN A 81 5.86 4.65 -10.05
CA ASN A 81 7.05 5.41 -9.71
C ASN A 81 7.82 4.70 -8.58
N PRO A 82 9.01 4.13 -8.85
CA PRO A 82 9.76 3.40 -7.83
C PRO A 82 10.10 4.21 -6.58
N LEU A 83 10.17 5.55 -6.68
CA LEU A 83 10.40 6.42 -5.54
C LEU A 83 9.27 6.39 -4.52
N LEU A 84 8.05 6.01 -4.95
CA LEU A 84 6.85 5.93 -4.11
C LEU A 84 6.63 4.53 -3.51
N HIS A 85 7.57 3.62 -3.72
CA HIS A 85 7.53 2.26 -3.20
C HIS A 85 8.62 2.07 -2.15
N VAL A 86 8.22 2.19 -0.88
CA VAL A 86 9.12 2.23 0.28
C VAL A 86 9.12 0.89 1.01
N VAL A 87 10.31 0.37 1.26
CA VAL A 87 10.52 -0.80 2.11
C VAL A 87 11.24 -0.41 3.41
N ALA A 88 10.88 -1.06 4.50
CA ALA A 88 11.62 -1.04 5.74
C ALA A 88 12.51 -2.29 5.84
N LYS A 89 13.76 -2.09 6.20
CA LYS A 89 14.76 -3.15 6.44
C LYS A 89 15.16 -3.19 7.91
N ASN A 90 15.37 -4.40 8.40
CA ASN A 90 15.97 -4.62 9.71
C ASN A 90 17.52 -4.62 9.65
N LYS A 91 18.18 -4.80 10.79
CA LYS A 91 19.66 -4.87 10.88
C LYS A 91 20.29 -6.01 10.08
N CYS A 92 19.52 -7.06 9.76
CA CYS A 92 19.97 -8.18 8.93
C CYS A 92 19.72 -7.93 7.44
N ASN A 93 19.30 -6.72 7.05
CA ASN A 93 18.97 -6.35 5.67
C ASN A 93 17.76 -7.13 5.08
N GLU A 94 16.87 -7.63 5.96
CA GLU A 94 15.63 -8.29 5.57
C GLU A 94 14.51 -7.27 5.44
N TYR A 95 13.62 -7.46 4.47
CA TYR A 95 12.42 -6.64 4.29
C TYR A 95 11.37 -7.01 5.34
N VAL A 96 10.92 -6.02 6.12
CA VAL A 96 9.98 -6.23 7.23
C VAL A 96 8.66 -5.48 7.10
N ALA A 97 8.61 -4.44 6.27
CA ALA A 97 7.40 -3.72 5.92
C ALA A 97 7.52 -3.07 4.55
N TYR A 98 6.38 -2.79 3.93
CA TYR A 98 6.30 -2.14 2.62
C TYR A 98 5.08 -1.24 2.55
N CYS A 99 5.24 -0.15 1.80
CA CYS A 99 4.16 0.70 1.33
C CYS A 99 4.38 1.04 -0.14
N GLY A 100 3.39 0.75 -0.97
CA GLY A 100 3.27 1.23 -2.33
C GLY A 100 2.28 2.38 -2.40
N VAL A 101 2.61 3.41 -3.18
CA VAL A 101 1.76 4.57 -3.40
C VAL A 101 1.71 4.88 -4.89
N TRP A 102 0.51 5.11 -5.39
CA TRP A 102 0.26 5.43 -6.79
C TRP A 102 -0.06 6.92 -6.92
N PHE A 103 0.67 7.60 -7.79
CA PHE A 103 0.49 9.02 -8.06
C PHE A 103 0.75 9.32 -9.54
N ASN A 104 -0.07 10.19 -10.09
CA ASN A 104 0.10 10.73 -11.45
C ASN A 104 0.05 12.26 -11.36
N ASP A 105 1.01 12.94 -11.94
CA ASP A 105 1.15 14.39 -11.96
C ASP A 105 -0.02 15.16 -12.62
N LYS A 106 -0.91 14.44 -13.32
CA LYS A 106 -2.16 14.99 -13.88
C LYS A 106 -3.31 15.00 -12.88
N THR A 107 -3.09 14.51 -11.66
CA THR A 107 -4.09 14.46 -10.59
C THR A 107 -3.52 15.09 -9.33
N ASP A 108 -4.39 15.48 -8.40
CA ASP A 108 -4.01 16.02 -7.09
C ASP A 108 -4.05 14.97 -5.97
N TYR A 109 -4.37 13.71 -6.32
CA TYR A 109 -4.55 12.65 -5.34
C TYR A 109 -3.57 11.50 -5.49
N VAL A 110 -3.33 10.88 -4.38
CA VAL A 110 -2.43 9.74 -4.18
C VAL A 110 -3.27 8.54 -3.73
N TYR A 111 -3.04 7.36 -4.30
CA TYR A 111 -3.70 6.14 -3.88
C TYR A 111 -2.72 5.20 -3.17
N VAL A 112 -3.08 4.76 -1.96
CA VAL A 112 -2.24 3.89 -1.11
C VAL A 112 -2.63 2.44 -1.35
N GLU A 113 -1.71 1.66 -1.95
CA GLU A 113 -1.86 0.21 -2.12
C GLU A 113 -0.55 -0.42 -2.61
N PRO A 114 -0.11 -1.50 -1.98
CA PRO A 114 -0.52 -2.04 -0.69
C PRO A 114 0.31 -1.49 0.48
N VAL A 115 -0.15 -1.74 1.73
CA VAL A 115 0.66 -1.55 2.95
C VAL A 115 0.68 -2.86 3.73
N CYS A 116 1.86 -3.35 4.06
CA CYS A 116 1.99 -4.54 4.87
C CYS A 116 3.20 -4.48 5.83
N THR A 117 3.13 -5.31 6.87
CA THR A 117 4.24 -5.56 7.81
C THR A 117 4.19 -7.03 8.19
N ILE A 118 5.33 -7.71 8.17
CA ILE A 118 5.40 -9.10 8.59
C ILE A 118 5.05 -9.25 10.07
N PRO A 119 4.45 -10.38 10.49
CA PRO A 119 3.88 -10.54 11.83
C PRO A 119 4.83 -10.16 12.97
N GLU A 120 6.09 -10.56 12.91
CA GLU A 120 7.10 -10.37 13.96
C GLU A 120 7.47 -8.88 14.18
N TYR A 121 7.14 -8.03 13.22
CA TYR A 121 7.46 -6.59 13.22
C TYR A 121 6.24 -5.69 13.39
N ARG A 122 5.04 -6.26 13.61
CA ARG A 122 3.81 -5.50 13.86
C ARG A 122 3.82 -4.80 15.20
N ASN A 123 2.93 -3.81 15.35
CA ASN A 123 2.75 -3.02 16.58
C ASN A 123 4.01 -2.27 17.06
N LYS A 124 4.98 -2.06 16.16
CA LYS A 124 6.24 -1.32 16.43
C LYS A 124 6.32 0.02 15.69
N GLY A 125 5.22 0.49 15.10
CA GLY A 125 5.18 1.76 14.35
C GLY A 125 5.73 1.70 12.92
N ILE A 126 6.26 0.54 12.46
CA ILE A 126 6.97 0.43 11.16
C ILE A 126 6.02 0.64 9.98
N ALA A 127 4.77 0.12 10.03
CA ALA A 127 3.77 0.38 8.98
C ALA A 127 3.49 1.88 8.81
N ARG A 128 3.38 2.61 9.94
CA ARG A 128 3.22 4.07 9.92
C ARG A 128 4.43 4.74 9.28
N MET A 129 5.64 4.28 9.61
CA MET A 129 6.88 4.85 9.10
C MET A 129 7.02 4.71 7.58
N VAL A 130 6.77 3.53 7.00
CA VAL A 130 6.81 3.33 5.54
C VAL A 130 5.71 4.09 4.82
N LEU A 131 4.50 4.15 5.40
CA LEU A 131 3.37 4.90 4.82
C LEU A 131 3.66 6.40 4.81
N MET A 132 4.08 6.98 5.93
CA MET A 132 4.36 8.41 6.02
C MET A 132 5.51 8.84 5.11
N GLU A 133 6.55 8.03 4.98
CA GLU A 133 7.64 8.29 4.03
C GLU A 133 7.15 8.27 2.58
N ALA A 134 6.35 7.26 2.19
CA ALA A 134 5.80 7.17 0.84
C ALA A 134 4.85 8.34 0.54
N LEU A 135 4.00 8.73 1.50
CA LEU A 135 3.10 9.89 1.37
C LEU A 135 3.86 11.21 1.29
N LYS A 136 4.93 11.37 2.10
CA LYS A 136 5.79 12.54 2.03
C LYS A 136 6.38 12.72 0.63
N ARG A 137 6.93 11.64 0.07
CA ARG A 137 7.49 11.68 -1.29
C ARG A 137 6.44 12.03 -2.34
N ALA A 138 5.23 11.48 -2.21
CA ALA A 138 4.13 11.82 -3.11
C ALA A 138 3.68 13.29 -2.96
N TYR A 139 3.68 13.82 -1.74
CA TYR A 139 3.43 15.23 -1.47
C TYR A 139 4.49 16.13 -2.09
N ASP A 140 5.77 15.78 -1.95
CA ASP A 140 6.90 16.50 -2.55
C ASP A 140 6.82 16.50 -4.11
N LEU A 141 6.09 15.55 -4.71
CA LEU A 141 5.79 15.48 -6.15
C LEU A 141 4.49 16.20 -6.56
N GLY A 142 3.74 16.77 -5.61
CA GLY A 142 2.52 17.56 -5.88
C GLY A 142 1.21 16.86 -5.50
N GLY A 143 1.24 15.69 -4.87
CA GLY A 143 0.04 15.06 -4.32
C GLY A 143 -0.50 15.86 -3.13
N ILE A 144 -1.79 16.19 -3.12
CA ILE A 144 -2.41 17.00 -2.06
C ILE A 144 -3.28 16.17 -1.14
N LYS A 145 -3.86 15.10 -1.66
CA LYS A 145 -4.77 14.20 -0.94
C LYS A 145 -4.33 12.76 -1.10
N SER A 146 -4.55 11.96 -0.10
CA SER A 146 -4.33 10.52 -0.18
C SER A 146 -5.61 9.75 0.09
N TYR A 147 -5.86 8.73 -0.70
CA TYR A 147 -6.99 7.82 -0.55
C TYR A 147 -6.52 6.40 -0.27
N VAL A 148 -7.30 5.70 0.54
CA VAL A 148 -7.14 4.26 0.79
C VAL A 148 -8.51 3.60 0.92
N ILE A 149 -8.65 2.40 0.38
CA ILE A 149 -9.84 1.58 0.57
C ILE A 149 -9.59 0.72 1.81
N SER A 150 -10.23 1.07 2.92
CA SER A 150 -10.02 0.34 4.17
C SER A 150 -11.01 0.79 5.27
N ASP A 151 -11.30 -0.13 6.19
CA ASP A 151 -11.99 0.15 7.46
C ASP A 151 -11.04 0.13 8.66
N SER A 152 -9.76 -0.10 8.44
CA SER A 152 -8.78 -0.32 9.49
C SER A 152 -8.60 0.92 10.39
N ASN A 153 -8.62 0.69 11.70
CA ASN A 153 -8.28 1.69 12.69
C ASN A 153 -6.83 2.21 12.55
N PHE A 154 -5.97 1.47 11.89
CA PHE A 154 -4.61 1.90 11.56
C PHE A 154 -4.63 3.22 10.78
N TYR A 155 -5.36 3.31 9.69
CA TYR A 155 -5.45 4.54 8.89
C TYR A 155 -6.13 5.68 9.66
N LYS A 156 -7.21 5.38 10.40
CA LYS A 156 -7.90 6.36 11.24
C LYS A 156 -6.97 6.96 12.29
N SER A 157 -6.08 6.15 12.89
CA SER A 157 -5.10 6.63 13.88
C SER A 157 -4.01 7.53 13.29
N ILE A 158 -3.82 7.52 11.97
CA ILE A 158 -2.91 8.40 11.25
C ILE A 158 -3.57 9.74 10.90
N GLY A 159 -4.90 9.78 10.86
CA GLY A 159 -5.68 10.96 10.54
C GLY A 159 -6.57 10.81 9.30
N PHE A 160 -6.58 9.64 8.65
CA PHE A 160 -7.52 9.36 7.58
C PHE A 160 -8.96 9.43 8.09
N LYS A 161 -9.83 10.08 7.33
CA LYS A 161 -11.25 10.27 7.64
C LYS A 161 -12.11 9.61 6.58
N GLN A 162 -13.32 9.20 6.96
CA GLN A 162 -14.31 8.68 6.02
C GLN A 162 -14.59 9.73 4.94
N HIS A 163 -14.39 9.36 3.69
CA HIS A 163 -14.71 10.18 2.52
C HIS A 163 -15.98 9.71 1.83
N SER A 164 -16.01 8.45 1.44
CA SER A 164 -17.13 7.84 0.73
C SER A 164 -17.12 6.33 0.92
N HIS A 165 -18.10 5.67 0.32
CA HIS A 165 -18.14 4.23 0.22
C HIS A 165 -18.68 3.83 -1.16
N TYR A 166 -18.36 2.63 -1.59
CA TYR A 166 -18.95 2.03 -2.78
C TYR A 166 -19.52 0.67 -2.47
N THR A 167 -20.52 0.28 -3.28
CA THR A 167 -21.21 -0.99 -3.19
C THR A 167 -20.96 -1.78 -4.47
N PHE A 168 -20.66 -3.06 -4.33
CA PHE A 168 -20.47 -3.95 -5.46
C PHE A 168 -21.82 -4.35 -6.06
N TYR A 169 -21.85 -4.48 -7.38
CA TYR A 169 -22.95 -5.03 -8.14
C TYR A 169 -22.43 -6.15 -9.03
N TRP A 170 -23.10 -7.30 -8.98
CA TRP A 170 -22.77 -8.44 -9.82
C TRP A 170 -23.76 -8.51 -10.98
N HIS A 171 -23.25 -8.80 -12.16
CA HIS A 171 -24.09 -9.13 -13.32
C HIS A 171 -24.14 -10.65 -13.48
N ASN A 172 -25.33 -11.23 -13.35
CA ASN A 172 -25.54 -12.64 -13.69
C ASN A 172 -25.45 -12.77 -15.22
N ARG A 173 -24.42 -13.44 -15.66
CA ARG A 173 -24.31 -13.84 -17.08
C ARG A 173 -25.01 -15.15 -17.30
#